data_2c229aac285d5f5be058e800890e0521
#
_entry.id   2c229aac285d5f5be058e800890e0521
#
_cell.length_a   1.000
_cell.length_b   1.000
_cell.length_c   1.000
_cell.angle_alpha   90.00
_cell.angle_beta   90.00
_cell.angle_gamma   90.00
#
_symmetry.space_group_name_H-M   'P 1'
#
loop_
_entity.id
_entity.type
_entity.pdbx_description
1 polymer ?
#
loop_
_entity_poly.entity_id
_entity_poly.type
_entity_poly.pdbx_seq_one_letter_code
_entity_poly.pdbx_strand_id
1 'polypeptide(L)'
;VVYEVDDKYKNLTSIKRTMFKSVKPVAAFYEDKVEIKDNRIYVNDEDYGEIFPKISSNFNGKIKEDEVLTLSKVKGTFDGRYYGAIKKSKIEKKARLIYEFRI
;
A
#
# COMPACT_ATOMS: atom_id res chain seq x y z
N VAL A 1 3.46 -7.57 -4.69
CA VAL A 1 3.02 -7.13 -6.03
C VAL A 1 3.74 -5.87 -6.45
N VAL A 2 3.80 -5.62 -7.74
CA VAL A 2 4.40 -4.43 -8.32
C VAL A 2 3.30 -3.59 -8.98
N TYR A 3 3.31 -2.30 -8.72
CA TYR A 3 2.35 -1.37 -9.28
C TYR A 3 2.95 0.04 -9.34
N GLU A 4 2.36 0.88 -10.16
CA GLU A 4 2.75 2.28 -10.23
C GLU A 4 1.93 3.11 -9.24
N VAL A 5 2.61 4.03 -8.58
CA VAL A 5 1.97 5.00 -7.68
C VAL A 5 1.76 6.29 -8.46
N ASP A 6 0.58 6.91 -8.28
CA ASP A 6 0.24 8.16 -8.93
C ASP A 6 1.31 9.23 -8.66
N ASP A 7 1.64 10.01 -9.69
CA ASP A 7 2.67 11.06 -9.61
C ASP A 7 2.41 12.08 -8.49
N LYS A 8 1.16 12.32 -8.14
CA LYS A 8 0.81 13.26 -7.07
C LYS A 8 1.38 12.87 -5.71
N TYR A 9 1.78 11.60 -5.54
CA TYR A 9 2.37 11.12 -4.28
C TYR A 9 3.89 11.19 -4.25
N LYS A 10 4.55 11.55 -5.34
CA LYS A 10 6.02 11.62 -5.40
C LYS A 10 6.62 12.52 -4.34
N ASN A 11 5.97 13.63 -4.05
CA ASN A 11 6.47 14.61 -3.09
C ASN A 11 6.37 14.15 -1.64
N LEU A 12 5.69 13.03 -1.40
CA LEU A 12 5.53 12.47 -0.07
C LEU A 12 6.66 11.50 0.30
N THR A 13 7.55 11.22 -0.65
CA THR A 13 8.68 10.32 -0.44
C THR A 13 9.98 11.01 -0.85
N SER A 14 11.12 10.42 -0.45
CA SER A 14 12.44 10.89 -0.89
C SER A 14 12.80 10.42 -2.29
N ILE A 15 11.95 9.64 -2.94
CA ILE A 15 12.22 9.07 -4.26
C ILE A 15 11.85 10.08 -5.35
N LYS A 16 12.86 10.56 -6.07
CA LYS A 16 12.69 11.50 -7.17
C LYS A 16 12.87 10.77 -8.50
N ARG A 17 11.85 10.05 -8.93
CA ARG A 17 11.87 9.32 -10.20
C ARG A 17 10.74 9.78 -11.08
N THR A 18 10.98 9.76 -12.40
CA THR A 18 9.94 10.02 -13.40
C THR A 18 8.86 8.94 -13.37
N MET A 19 9.26 7.69 -13.13
CA MET A 19 8.34 6.57 -12.93
C MET A 19 8.50 6.06 -11.50
N PHE A 20 7.39 5.95 -10.80
CA PHE A 20 7.37 5.51 -9.41
C PHE A 20 6.65 4.17 -9.31
N LYS A 21 7.42 3.11 -9.11
CA LYS A 21 6.89 1.75 -8.90
C LYS A 21 7.13 1.30 -7.48
N SER A 22 6.12 0.66 -6.91
CA SER A 22 6.21 0.07 -5.58
C SER A 22 6.17 -1.45 -5.65
N VAL A 23 6.99 -2.10 -4.83
CA VAL A 23 6.94 -3.54 -4.60
C VAL A 23 6.52 -3.76 -3.17
N LYS A 24 5.29 -4.24 -2.96
CA LYS A 24 4.70 -4.37 -1.64
C LYS A 24 3.91 -5.67 -1.51
N PRO A 25 3.84 -6.25 -0.30
CA PRO A 25 2.96 -7.39 -0.07
C PRO A 25 1.50 -6.95 -0.06
N VAL A 26 0.61 -7.84 -0.49
CA VAL A 26 -0.83 -7.64 -0.34
C VAL A 26 -1.21 -8.03 1.08
N ALA A 27 -1.81 -7.10 1.80
CA ALA A 27 -2.21 -7.31 3.18
C ALA A 27 -3.70 -7.59 3.35
N ALA A 28 -4.53 -7.06 2.45
CA ALA A 28 -5.98 -7.21 2.58
C ALA A 28 -6.67 -7.22 1.22
N PHE A 29 -7.79 -7.93 1.19
CA PHE A 29 -8.69 -8.03 0.04
C PHE A 29 -10.05 -7.46 0.40
N TYR A 30 -10.95 -7.40 -0.58
CA TYR A 30 -12.35 -7.09 -0.35
C TYR A 30 -12.92 -8.03 0.74
N GLU A 31 -13.71 -7.49 1.65
CA GLU A 31 -14.29 -8.15 2.81
C GLU A 31 -13.37 -8.29 4.02
N ASP A 32 -12.06 -8.10 3.90
CA ASP A 32 -11.21 -8.04 5.07
C ASP A 32 -11.54 -6.81 5.90
N LYS A 33 -11.50 -6.97 7.22
CA LYS A 33 -11.77 -5.89 8.15
C LYS A 33 -10.54 -5.01 8.27
N VAL A 34 -10.63 -3.77 7.81
CA VAL A 34 -9.55 -2.79 7.91
C VAL A 34 -10.00 -1.66 8.82
N GLU A 35 -9.22 -1.37 9.85
CA GLU A 35 -9.52 -0.32 10.81
C GLU A 35 -8.37 0.66 10.91
N ILE A 36 -8.70 1.94 11.02
CA ILE A 36 -7.74 3.00 11.27
C ILE A 36 -8.14 3.66 12.58
N LYS A 37 -7.25 3.58 13.56
CA LYS A 37 -7.49 4.19 14.88
C LYS A 37 -6.16 4.57 15.51
N ASP A 38 -6.14 5.71 16.21
CA ASP A 38 -4.94 6.21 16.91
C ASP A 38 -3.72 6.30 15.99
N ASN A 39 -3.93 6.72 14.73
CA ASN A 39 -2.89 6.83 13.70
C ASN A 39 -2.19 5.51 13.40
N ARG A 40 -2.89 4.39 13.55
CA ARG A 40 -2.40 3.06 13.20
C ARG A 40 -3.42 2.34 12.33
N ILE A 41 -2.94 1.41 11.49
CA ILE A 41 -3.78 0.62 10.61
C ILE A 41 -3.76 -0.86 11.00
N TYR A 42 -4.94 -1.46 11.06
CA TYR A 42 -5.15 -2.84 11.44
C TYR A 42 -5.90 -3.59 10.36
N VAL A 43 -5.48 -4.82 10.08
CA VAL A 43 -6.18 -5.71 9.16
C VAL A 43 -6.56 -6.97 9.94
N ASN A 44 -7.85 -7.24 10.04
CA ASN A 44 -8.38 -8.37 10.83
C ASN A 44 -7.76 -8.41 12.22
N ASP A 45 -7.71 -7.25 12.87
CA ASP A 45 -7.15 -7.02 14.21
C ASP A 45 -5.62 -7.15 14.30
N GLU A 46 -4.93 -7.35 13.20
CA GLU A 46 -3.47 -7.38 13.17
C GLU A 46 -2.92 -5.97 12.90
N ASP A 47 -2.01 -5.52 13.76
CA ASP A 47 -1.39 -4.21 13.68
C ASP A 47 -0.34 -4.16 12.56
N TYR A 48 -0.55 -3.29 11.57
CA TYR A 48 0.38 -3.08 10.48
C TYR A 48 1.23 -1.81 10.64
N GLY A 49 1.10 -1.13 11.78
CA GLY A 49 1.96 0.00 12.09
C GLY A 49 1.28 1.35 11.97
N GLU A 50 2.06 2.39 12.19
CA GLU A 50 1.52 3.72 12.27
C GLU A 50 1.37 4.39 10.91
N ILE A 51 0.45 5.35 10.87
CA ILE A 51 0.27 6.28 9.76
C ILE A 51 0.90 7.59 10.22
N PHE A 52 1.96 8.04 9.55
CA PHE A 52 2.64 9.26 9.96
C PHE A 52 1.75 10.48 9.77
N PRO A 53 1.49 11.27 10.83
CA PRO A 53 0.56 12.40 10.75
C PRO A 53 0.97 13.47 9.75
N LYS A 54 2.26 13.56 9.45
CA LYS A 54 2.79 14.57 8.52
C LYS A 54 2.56 14.20 7.05
N ILE A 55 2.19 12.95 6.76
CA ILE A 55 1.92 12.49 5.40
C ILE A 55 0.41 12.36 5.24
N SER A 56 -0.13 13.03 4.23
CA SER A 56 -1.56 12.96 3.94
C SER A 56 -1.95 11.55 3.51
N SER A 57 -2.98 11.01 4.14
CA SER A 57 -3.53 9.72 3.79
C SER A 57 -4.87 9.92 3.08
N ASN A 58 -5.03 9.25 1.93
CA ASN A 58 -6.30 9.23 1.20
C ASN A 58 -7.10 7.95 1.45
N PHE A 59 -6.58 7.06 2.27
CA PHE A 59 -7.24 5.79 2.51
C PHE A 59 -8.28 5.93 3.62
N ASN A 60 -9.50 5.45 3.35
CA ASN A 60 -10.63 5.53 4.27
C ASN A 60 -10.98 4.20 4.96
N GLY A 61 -10.14 3.18 4.82
CA GLY A 61 -10.37 1.86 5.39
C GLY A 61 -11.24 0.94 4.54
N LYS A 62 -11.68 1.38 3.36
CA LYS A 62 -12.57 0.59 2.50
C LYS A 62 -11.83 0.05 1.29
N ILE A 63 -12.07 -1.22 0.98
CA ILE A 63 -11.51 -1.91 -0.18
C ILE A 63 -12.66 -2.38 -1.05
N LYS A 64 -12.63 -2.01 -2.33
CA LYS A 64 -13.65 -2.45 -3.28
C LYS A 64 -13.35 -3.86 -3.78
N GLU A 65 -14.35 -4.50 -4.38
CA GLU A 65 -14.28 -5.88 -4.86
C GLU A 65 -13.12 -6.12 -5.84
N ASP A 66 -12.80 -5.12 -6.67
CA ASP A 66 -11.73 -5.19 -7.66
C ASP A 66 -10.39 -4.61 -7.17
N GLU A 67 -10.27 -4.40 -5.87
CA GLU A 67 -9.09 -3.77 -5.27
C GLU A 67 -8.41 -4.68 -4.25
N VAL A 68 -7.15 -4.38 -3.99
CA VAL A 68 -6.37 -4.97 -2.90
C VAL A 68 -5.66 -3.87 -2.14
N LEU A 69 -5.41 -4.09 -0.86
CA LEU A 69 -4.64 -3.16 -0.02
C LEU A 69 -3.24 -3.72 0.18
N THR A 70 -2.25 -2.90 -0.13
CA THR A 70 -0.84 -3.24 0.09
C THR A 70 -0.34 -2.55 1.35
N LEU A 71 0.24 -3.31 2.25
CA LEU A 71 0.81 -2.80 3.49
C LEU A 71 2.08 -3.58 3.82
N SER A 72 3.07 -2.90 4.37
CA SER A 72 4.26 -3.52 4.92
C SER A 72 4.32 -3.24 6.42
N LYS A 73 4.84 -4.17 7.18
CA LYS A 73 5.09 -3.97 8.61
C LYS A 73 6.41 -3.24 8.87
N VAL A 74 7.19 -3.02 7.84
CA VAL A 74 8.45 -2.26 7.95
C VAL A 74 8.16 -0.81 8.26
N LYS A 75 8.75 -0.28 9.32
CA LYS A 75 8.53 1.09 9.75
C LYS A 75 8.99 2.09 8.68
N GLY A 76 8.17 3.11 8.44
CA GLY A 76 8.49 4.16 7.49
C GLY A 76 8.22 3.82 6.04
N THR A 77 7.54 2.70 5.77
CA THR A 77 7.21 2.29 4.41
C THR A 77 6.07 3.11 3.84
N PHE A 78 6.23 3.57 2.59
CA PHE A 78 5.17 4.26 1.86
C PHE A 78 4.35 3.24 1.08
N ASP A 79 3.14 2.97 1.54
CA ASP A 79 2.28 1.92 0.99
C ASP A 79 0.80 2.35 0.96
N GLY A 80 -0.11 1.40 0.85
CA GLY A 80 -1.53 1.64 0.72
C GLY A 80 -2.16 2.42 1.87
N ARG A 81 -1.51 2.51 3.02
CA ARG A 81 -2.03 3.33 4.13
C ARG A 81 -2.13 4.80 3.76
N TYR A 82 -1.38 5.25 2.77
CA TYR A 82 -1.37 6.65 2.32
C TYR A 82 -2.18 6.88 1.05
N TYR A 83 -2.04 6.02 0.05
CA TYR A 83 -2.71 6.23 -1.25
C TYR A 83 -3.92 5.32 -1.47
N GLY A 84 -4.21 4.43 -0.54
CA GLY A 84 -5.41 3.61 -0.60
C GLY A 84 -5.22 2.29 -1.32
N ALA A 85 -6.35 1.61 -1.53
CA ALA A 85 -6.36 0.32 -2.21
C ALA A 85 -6.07 0.49 -3.71
N ILE A 86 -5.44 -0.51 -4.28
CA ILE A 86 -5.01 -0.53 -5.68
C ILE A 86 -5.91 -1.48 -6.46
N LYS A 87 -6.36 -1.05 -7.64
CA LYS A 87 -7.14 -1.92 -8.52
C LYS A 87 -6.30 -3.10 -8.98
N LYS A 88 -6.89 -4.28 -8.95
CA LYS A 88 -6.21 -5.51 -9.39
C LYS A 88 -5.67 -5.40 -10.81
N SER A 89 -6.34 -4.65 -11.68
CA SER A 89 -5.90 -4.42 -13.06
C SER A 89 -4.59 -3.65 -13.18
N LYS A 90 -4.20 -2.92 -12.12
CA LYS A 90 -2.94 -2.15 -12.10
C LYS A 90 -1.76 -2.94 -11.58
N ILE A 91 -1.97 -4.17 -11.12
CA ILE A 91 -0.90 -5.03 -10.63
C ILE A 91 -0.18 -5.63 -11.82
N GLU A 92 1.12 -5.39 -11.90
CA GLU A 92 1.94 -5.87 -13.01
C GLU A 92 2.29 -7.35 -12.86
N LYS A 93 2.29 -8.06 -13.98
CA LYS A 93 2.68 -9.48 -14.01
C LYS A 93 4.13 -9.71 -13.58
N LYS A 94 4.97 -8.69 -13.73
CA LYS A 94 6.38 -8.74 -13.30
C LYS A 94 6.59 -8.95 -11.81
N ALA A 95 5.57 -8.72 -11.01
CA ALA A 95 5.64 -8.94 -9.57
C ALA A 95 6.14 -10.33 -9.20
N ARG A 96 5.73 -11.31 -9.96
CA ARG A 96 6.10 -12.70 -9.73
C ARG A 96 7.60 -12.92 -9.89
N LEU A 97 8.21 -12.38 -10.94
CA LEU A 97 9.65 -12.50 -11.18
C LEU A 97 10.45 -11.80 -10.09
N ILE A 98 10.03 -10.61 -9.70
CA ILE A 98 10.71 -9.85 -8.65
C ILE A 98 10.65 -10.61 -7.32
N TYR A 99 9.53 -11.24 -7.03
CA TYR A 99 9.37 -12.03 -5.81
C TYR A 99 10.32 -13.23 -5.80
N GLU A 100 10.44 -13.93 -6.91
CA GLU A 100 11.33 -15.09 -7.04
C GLU A 100 12.80 -14.72 -6.86
N PHE A 101 13.20 -13.54 -7.33
CA PHE A 101 14.56 -13.04 -7.18
C PHE A 101 14.97 -12.77 -5.73
N ARG A 102 14.04 -12.61 -4.85
CA ARG A 102 14.31 -12.31 -3.43
C ARG A 102 14.46 -13.55 -2.57
N ILE A 103 14.20 -14.65 -3.13
CA ILE A 103 14.37 -15.93 -2.48
C ILE A 103 15.78 -16.44 -2.73
#